data_f40575da3f0766dd0e94538195314f00
#
_entry.id   f40575da3f0766dd0e94538195314f00
#
_cell.length_a   1.000
_cell.length_b   1.000
_cell.length_c   1.000
_cell.angle_alpha   90.00
_cell.angle_beta   90.00
_cell.angle_gamma   90.00
#
_symmetry.space_group_name_H-M   'P 1'
#
loop_
_entity.id
_entity.type
_entity.pdbx_description
1 polymer ?
#
loop_
_entity_poly.entity_id
_entity_poly.type
_entity_poly.pdbx_seq_one_letter_code
_entity_poly.pdbx_strand_id
1 'polypeptide(L)'
;MQDLFAWQFKDGKPPAKIERIVSHLSKIDKLITVSAPDRPINQINRVDLAILRLAVFELIIDKGVPPKVAIDEAVELGKGYGSDSASSFINGALGKLLKT
;
A
#
# COMPACT_ATOMS: atom_id res chain seq x y z
N MET A 1 5.96 7.43 3.45
CA MET A 1 5.66 6.10 4.01
C MET A 1 5.44 6.11 5.52
N GLN A 2 6.35 6.66 6.29
CA GLN A 2 6.18 6.76 7.75
C GLN A 2 4.96 7.59 8.15
N ASP A 3 4.65 8.63 7.41
CA ASP A 3 3.48 9.47 7.70
C ASP A 3 2.18 8.66 7.63
N LEU A 4 2.04 7.82 6.61
CA LEU A 4 0.85 6.99 6.47
C LEU A 4 0.78 5.94 7.59
N PHE A 5 1.91 5.35 7.95
CA PHE A 5 1.99 4.39 9.04
C PHE A 5 1.62 5.04 10.37
N ALA A 6 2.16 6.23 10.64
CA ALA A 6 1.87 6.98 11.86
C ALA A 6 0.40 7.34 11.94
N TRP A 7 -0.22 7.71 10.82
CA TRP A 7 -1.64 8.04 10.79
C TRP A 7 -2.53 6.86 11.20
N GLN A 8 -2.16 5.64 10.82
CA GLN A 8 -2.94 4.45 11.18
C GLN A 8 -3.05 4.23 12.68
N PHE A 9 -2.18 4.85 13.47
CA PHE A 9 -2.14 4.70 14.92
C PHE A 9 -2.49 5.96 15.69
N LYS A 10 -2.82 7.04 15.01
CA LYS A 10 -3.10 8.33 15.64
C LYS A 10 -4.44 8.87 15.19
N ASP A 11 -5.18 9.44 16.14
CA ASP A 11 -6.39 10.18 15.85
C ASP A 11 -5.98 11.63 15.61
N GLY A 12 -5.80 12.03 14.40
CA GLY A 12 -5.40 13.37 14.07
C GLY A 12 -5.71 13.68 12.61
N LYS A 13 -5.71 14.97 12.29
CA LYS A 13 -5.92 15.39 10.92
C LYS A 13 -4.68 15.05 10.10
N PRO A 14 -4.77 14.22 9.05
CA PRO A 14 -3.61 13.85 8.26
C PRO A 14 -3.11 15.01 7.39
N PRO A 15 -1.83 14.99 6.99
CA PRO A 15 -1.31 15.91 5.97
C PRO A 15 -2.10 15.78 4.66
N ALA A 16 -2.03 16.81 3.80
CA ALA A 16 -2.79 16.86 2.56
C ALA A 16 -2.62 15.63 1.69
N LYS A 17 -1.38 15.12 1.54
CA LYS A 17 -1.14 13.91 0.75
C LYS A 17 -1.85 12.70 1.36
N ILE A 18 -1.81 12.59 2.67
CA ILE A 18 -2.46 11.50 3.38
C ILE A 18 -3.98 11.64 3.27
N GLU A 19 -4.51 12.86 3.29
CA GLU A 19 -5.94 13.08 3.08
C GLU A 19 -6.40 12.54 1.72
N ARG A 20 -5.60 12.72 0.68
CA ARG A 20 -5.93 12.19 -0.65
C ARG A 20 -5.96 10.66 -0.62
N ILE A 21 -5.01 10.04 0.06
CA ILE A 21 -5.00 8.58 0.22
C ILE A 21 -6.23 8.13 1.00
N VAL A 22 -6.53 8.79 2.10
CA VAL A 22 -7.65 8.44 2.97
C VAL A 22 -8.98 8.60 2.23
N SER A 23 -9.13 9.65 1.42
CA SER A 23 -10.37 9.86 0.67
C SER A 23 -10.63 8.76 -0.37
N HIS A 24 -9.59 8.02 -0.78
CA HIS A 24 -9.71 6.90 -1.70
C HIS A 24 -9.52 5.54 -1.03
N LEU A 25 -9.50 5.52 0.32
CA LEU A 25 -9.12 4.32 1.06
C LEU A 25 -10.04 3.14 0.78
N SER A 26 -11.34 3.38 0.66
CA SER A 26 -12.30 2.32 0.35
C SER A 26 -11.97 1.65 -0.98
N LYS A 27 -11.67 2.43 -2.00
CA LYS A 27 -11.29 1.92 -3.31
C LYS A 27 -9.95 1.18 -3.25
N ILE A 28 -8.99 1.78 -2.55
CA ILE A 28 -7.65 1.18 -2.40
C ILE A 28 -7.74 -0.17 -1.71
N ASP A 29 -8.46 -0.26 -0.60
CA ASP A 29 -8.60 -1.50 0.15
C ASP A 29 -9.34 -2.57 -0.66
N LYS A 30 -10.30 -2.17 -1.46
CA LYS A 30 -11.00 -3.10 -2.35
C LYS A 30 -10.04 -3.69 -3.38
N LEU A 31 -9.17 -2.86 -3.95
CA LEU A 31 -8.16 -3.33 -4.90
C LEU A 31 -7.15 -4.26 -4.23
N ILE A 32 -6.74 -3.96 -3.00
CA ILE A 32 -5.86 -4.84 -2.25
C ILE A 32 -6.51 -6.18 -2.00
N THR A 33 -7.78 -6.19 -1.62
CA THR A 33 -8.52 -7.43 -1.38
C THR A 33 -8.57 -8.30 -2.64
N VAL A 34 -8.79 -7.70 -3.79
CA VAL A 34 -8.82 -8.43 -5.07
C VAL A 34 -7.43 -8.95 -5.43
N SER A 35 -6.39 -8.16 -5.17
CA SER A 35 -5.02 -8.53 -5.52
C SER A 35 -4.41 -9.57 -4.59
N ALA A 36 -4.88 -9.64 -3.35
CA ALA A 36 -4.37 -10.56 -2.33
C ALA A 36 -5.55 -11.26 -1.63
N PRO A 37 -6.28 -12.11 -2.36
CA PRO A 37 -7.50 -12.71 -1.82
C PRO A 37 -7.26 -13.67 -0.66
N ASP A 38 -6.03 -14.19 -0.53
CA ASP A 38 -5.69 -15.13 0.54
C ASP A 38 -5.41 -14.44 1.87
N ARG A 39 -5.33 -13.12 1.88
CA ARG A 39 -5.05 -12.36 3.10
C ARG A 39 -6.08 -11.27 3.32
N PRO A 40 -7.04 -11.46 4.23
CA PRO A 40 -7.95 -10.38 4.61
C PRO A 40 -7.19 -9.16 5.12
N ILE A 41 -7.70 -7.98 4.83
CA ILE A 41 -7.01 -6.73 5.20
C ILE A 41 -6.69 -6.67 6.69
N ASN A 42 -7.61 -7.13 7.53
CA ASN A 42 -7.41 -7.09 8.97
C ASN A 42 -6.36 -8.08 9.47
N GLN A 43 -5.87 -8.96 8.60
CA GLN A 43 -4.80 -9.92 8.94
C GLN A 43 -3.46 -9.56 8.30
N ILE A 44 -3.42 -8.51 7.48
CA ILE A 44 -2.17 -8.03 6.91
C ILE A 44 -1.41 -7.24 7.96
N ASN A 45 -0.10 -7.48 8.06
CA ASN A 45 0.78 -6.70 8.94
C ASN A 45 0.56 -5.22 8.66
N ARG A 46 0.49 -4.40 9.72
CA ARG A 46 0.15 -2.97 9.59
C ARG A 46 1.12 -2.19 8.72
N VAL A 47 2.41 -2.50 8.81
CA VAL A 47 3.42 -1.83 7.99
C VAL A 47 3.29 -2.27 6.54
N ASP A 48 3.11 -3.57 6.30
CA ASP A 48 2.91 -4.10 4.95
C ASP A 48 1.66 -3.47 4.32
N LEU A 49 0.58 -3.34 5.08
CA LEU A 49 -0.66 -2.73 4.59
C LEU A 49 -0.45 -1.25 4.24
N ALA A 50 0.29 -0.51 5.07
CA ALA A 50 0.59 0.89 4.78
C ALA A 50 1.38 1.03 3.47
N ILE A 51 2.34 0.14 3.25
CA ILE A 51 3.13 0.13 2.02
C ILE A 51 2.23 -0.17 0.81
N LEU A 52 1.37 -1.17 0.93
CA LEU A 52 0.44 -1.52 -0.13
C LEU A 52 -0.51 -0.37 -0.46
N ARG A 53 -1.06 0.26 0.56
CA ARG A 53 -1.98 1.39 0.37
C ARG A 53 -1.32 2.54 -0.38
N LEU A 54 -0.10 2.88 0.01
CA LEU A 54 0.66 3.93 -0.66
C LEU A 54 0.94 3.56 -2.11
N ALA A 55 1.40 2.34 -2.35
CA ALA A 55 1.75 1.88 -3.69
C ALA A 55 0.53 1.82 -4.61
N VAL A 56 -0.60 1.32 -4.11
CA VAL A 56 -1.84 1.28 -4.90
C VAL A 56 -2.30 2.69 -5.24
N PHE A 57 -2.20 3.61 -4.28
CA PHE A 57 -2.52 5.01 -4.55
C PHE A 57 -1.68 5.56 -5.70
N GLU A 58 -0.37 5.35 -5.64
CA GLU A 58 0.55 5.85 -6.67
C GLU A 58 0.32 5.17 -8.03
N LEU A 59 -0.01 3.88 -8.03
CA LEU A 59 -0.21 3.13 -9.27
C LEU A 59 -1.53 3.45 -9.96
N ILE A 60 -2.60 3.61 -9.20
CA ILE A 60 -3.96 3.63 -9.76
C ILE A 60 -4.57 5.03 -9.73
N ILE A 61 -4.30 5.80 -8.70
CA ILE A 61 -4.99 7.07 -8.48
C ILE A 61 -4.12 8.26 -8.88
N ASP A 62 -2.94 8.36 -8.31
CA ASP A 62 -2.05 9.49 -8.58
C ASP A 62 -1.35 9.38 -9.94
N LYS A 63 -0.85 8.19 -10.25
CA LYS A 63 -0.18 7.90 -11.54
C LYS A 63 0.98 8.82 -11.87
N GLY A 64 1.55 9.50 -10.87
CA GLY A 64 2.69 10.38 -11.07
C GLY A 64 4.03 9.66 -11.14
N VAL A 65 4.06 8.38 -10.75
CA VAL A 65 5.26 7.56 -10.72
C VAL A 65 5.08 6.39 -11.71
N PRO A 66 6.10 6.06 -12.52
CA PRO A 66 6.00 4.88 -13.39
C PRO A 66 5.72 3.62 -12.57
N PRO A 67 4.88 2.70 -13.07
CA PRO A 67 4.49 1.52 -12.29
C PRO A 67 5.67 0.71 -11.77
N LYS A 68 6.68 0.49 -12.59
CA LYS A 68 7.84 -0.28 -12.15
C LYS A 68 8.56 0.39 -10.98
N VAL A 69 8.69 1.71 -11.03
CA VAL A 69 9.34 2.47 -9.96
C VAL A 69 8.53 2.38 -8.67
N ALA A 70 7.21 2.52 -8.76
CA ALA A 70 6.34 2.43 -7.59
C ALA A 70 6.43 1.05 -6.94
N ILE A 71 6.45 -0.01 -7.75
CA ILE A 71 6.56 -1.38 -7.23
C ILE A 71 7.93 -1.61 -6.59
N ASP A 72 9.01 -1.18 -7.25
CA ASP A 72 10.35 -1.35 -6.72
C ASP A 72 10.53 -0.63 -5.40
N GLU A 73 10.01 0.60 -5.27
CA GLU A 73 10.04 1.34 -4.02
C GLU A 73 9.25 0.63 -2.92
N ALA A 74 8.08 0.11 -3.25
CA ALA A 74 7.25 -0.60 -2.27
C ALA A 74 7.95 -1.87 -1.78
N VAL A 75 8.58 -2.62 -2.67
CA VAL A 75 9.34 -3.82 -2.31
C VAL A 75 10.52 -3.46 -1.40
N GLU A 76 11.24 -2.39 -1.71
CA GLU A 76 12.36 -1.93 -0.88
C GLU A 76 11.87 -1.50 0.52
N LEU A 77 10.74 -0.81 0.60
CA LEU A 77 10.16 -0.44 1.89
C LEU A 77 9.77 -1.70 2.68
N GLY A 78 9.26 -2.71 2.00
CA GLY A 78 8.94 -3.98 2.63
C GLY A 78 10.17 -4.66 3.21
N LYS A 79 11.29 -4.63 2.49
CA LYS A 79 12.55 -5.19 2.98
C LYS A 79 13.07 -4.45 4.20
N GLY A 80 12.93 -3.12 4.22
CA GLY A 80 13.47 -2.31 5.30
C GLY A 80 12.59 -2.21 6.54
N TYR A 81 11.28 -2.20 6.36
CA TYR A 81 10.35 -1.89 7.46
C TYR A 81 9.26 -2.93 7.67
N GLY A 82 9.02 -3.82 6.71
CA GLY A 82 7.94 -4.77 6.78
C GLY A 82 8.32 -6.07 7.48
N SER A 83 7.39 -7.02 7.47
CA SER A 83 7.61 -8.37 8.00
C SER A 83 8.60 -9.14 7.12
N ASP A 84 9.02 -10.31 7.60
CA ASP A 84 10.01 -11.14 6.89
C ASP A 84 9.55 -11.50 5.47
N SER A 85 8.25 -11.67 5.26
CA SER A 85 7.71 -12.02 3.95
C SER A 85 7.15 -10.82 3.18
N ALA A 86 7.34 -9.60 3.69
CA ALA A 86 6.73 -8.40 3.12
C ALA A 86 7.12 -8.17 1.67
N SER A 87 8.40 -8.27 1.33
CA SER A 87 8.85 -7.95 -0.03
C SER A 87 8.21 -8.86 -1.07
N SER A 88 8.17 -10.17 -0.83
CA SER A 88 7.55 -11.10 -1.78
C SER A 88 6.03 -10.95 -1.83
N PHE A 89 5.39 -10.72 -0.69
CA PHE A 89 3.96 -10.49 -0.64
C PHE A 89 3.56 -9.22 -1.41
N ILE A 90 4.27 -8.12 -1.15
CA ILE A 90 4.01 -6.84 -1.83
C ILE A 90 4.23 -6.96 -3.33
N ASN A 91 5.34 -7.54 -3.73
CA ASN A 91 5.65 -7.73 -5.14
C ASN A 91 4.57 -8.55 -5.84
N GLY A 92 4.17 -9.65 -5.23
CA GLY A 92 3.13 -10.51 -5.78
C GLY A 92 1.79 -9.81 -5.90
N ALA A 93 1.37 -9.09 -4.85
CA ALA A 93 0.09 -8.40 -4.85
C ALA A 93 0.06 -7.29 -5.89
N LEU A 94 1.09 -6.46 -5.96
CA LEU A 94 1.13 -5.36 -6.92
C LEU A 94 1.27 -5.86 -8.36
N GLY A 95 2.03 -6.92 -8.58
CA GLY A 95 2.11 -7.55 -9.90
C GLY A 95 0.77 -8.08 -10.36
N LYS A 96 0.00 -8.71 -9.47
CA LYS A 96 -1.33 -9.21 -9.78
C LYS A 96 -2.30 -8.07 -10.07
N LEU A 97 -2.21 -6.98 -9.31
CA LEU A 97 -3.04 -5.80 -9.53
C LEU A 97 -2.85 -5.25 -10.95
N LEU A 98 -1.61 -5.17 -11.42
CA LEU A 98 -1.32 -4.60 -12.74
C LEU A 98 -1.74 -5.51 -13.88
N LYS A 99 -1.93 -6.81 -13.65
CA LYS A 99 -2.39 -7.74 -14.67
C LYS A 99 -3.89 -7.72 -14.87
N THR A 100 -4.61 -7.14 -13.93
CA THR A 100 -6.06 -6.98 -14.04
C THR A 100 -6.41 -5.58 -14.50
#